data_84e068d105ab976f92c02ea462aeb82d
#
_entry.id   84e068d105ab976f92c02ea462aeb82d
#
_cell.length_a   1.000
_cell.length_b   1.000
_cell.length_c   1.000
_cell.angle_alpha   90.00
_cell.angle_beta   90.00
_cell.angle_gamma   90.00
#
_symmetry.space_group_name_H-M   'P 1'
#
loop_
_entity.id
_entity.type
_entity.pdbx_description
1 polymer ?
#
loop_
_entity_poly.entity_id
_entity_poly.type
_entity_poly.pdbx_seq_one_letter_code
_entity_poly.pdbx_strand_id
1 'polypeptide(L)'
;MRFPDSPENPMQNLSLKNISFYIRLGGGVFASILAGTSLLILMVIISLRMTLRRDEIEILSLIGATPSFIRSPIIIEALLYAFAGVFLGWLVAFILVLYSTPLLISYFGEIPVLPRDIFKLSAIFGVVLLIELASGFILATLGSFLAVTRVRRKR
;
A
#
# COMPACT_ATOMS: atom_id res chain seq x y z
N MET A 1 45.06 -23.86 -2.51
CA MET A 1 45.34 -22.91 -1.42
C MET A 1 44.00 -22.36 -0.93
N ARG A 2 43.57 -22.78 0.26
CA ARG A 2 42.31 -22.33 0.89
C ARG A 2 42.67 -21.07 1.65
N PHE A 3 42.14 -19.90 1.25
CA PHE A 3 42.24 -18.69 2.06
C PHE A 3 41.45 -18.94 3.36
N PRO A 4 42.10 -18.75 4.54
CA PRO A 4 41.37 -18.83 5.78
C PRO A 4 40.33 -17.69 5.81
N ASP A 5 39.10 -18.06 6.18
CA ASP A 5 37.98 -17.16 6.44
C ASP A 5 38.50 -16.02 7.33
N SER A 6 38.52 -14.81 6.77
CA SER A 6 38.82 -13.63 7.55
C SER A 6 37.77 -13.53 8.66
N PRO A 7 38.16 -13.39 9.93
CA PRO A 7 37.23 -13.27 11.01
C PRO A 7 36.37 -12.02 10.72
N GLU A 8 35.11 -12.24 10.38
CA GLU A 8 34.15 -11.16 10.21
C GLU A 8 34.18 -10.33 11.50
N ASN A 9 34.59 -9.09 11.35
CA ASN A 9 34.81 -8.18 12.48
C ASN A 9 33.43 -8.04 13.19
N PRO A 10 33.28 -8.52 14.44
CA PRO A 10 31.99 -8.52 15.15
C PRO A 10 31.40 -7.11 15.26
N MET A 11 32.25 -6.08 15.23
CA MET A 11 31.82 -4.68 15.23
C MET A 11 31.15 -4.26 13.90
N GLN A 12 31.59 -4.76 12.75
CA GLN A 12 30.98 -4.47 11.47
C GLN A 12 29.57 -5.12 11.35
N ASN A 13 29.43 -6.34 11.84
CA ASN A 13 28.15 -7.04 11.85
C ASN A 13 27.12 -6.37 12.77
N LEU A 14 27.55 -5.82 13.90
CA LEU A 14 26.70 -5.06 14.82
C LEU A 14 26.27 -3.73 14.19
N SER A 15 27.16 -3.02 13.52
CA SER A 15 26.85 -1.75 12.83
C SER A 15 25.87 -1.96 11.68
N LEU A 16 26.05 -2.99 10.86
CA LEU A 16 25.16 -3.33 9.75
C LEU A 16 23.75 -3.75 10.24
N LYS A 17 23.67 -4.52 11.31
CA LYS A 17 22.39 -4.89 11.93
C LYS A 17 21.66 -3.66 12.48
N ASN A 18 22.36 -2.76 13.12
CA ASN A 18 21.77 -1.53 13.66
C ASN A 18 21.27 -0.62 12.54
N ILE A 19 22.05 -0.42 11.48
CA ILE A 19 21.64 0.38 10.31
C ILE A 19 20.39 -0.23 9.65
N SER A 20 20.39 -1.55 9.42
CA SER A 20 19.22 -2.25 8.87
C SER A 20 17.98 -2.12 9.74
N PHE A 21 18.16 -2.15 11.07
CA PHE A 21 17.06 -1.96 12.01
C PHE A 21 16.48 -0.55 11.94
N TYR A 22 17.32 0.49 11.91
CA TYR A 22 16.85 1.88 11.79
C TYR A 22 16.17 2.16 10.46
N ILE A 23 16.68 1.59 9.35
CA ILE A 23 16.03 1.72 8.04
C ILE A 23 14.66 1.04 8.04
N ARG A 24 14.54 -0.16 8.60
CA ARG A 24 13.26 -0.87 8.71
C ARG A 24 12.27 -0.14 9.62
N LEU A 25 12.75 0.37 10.75
CA LEU A 25 11.94 1.14 11.68
C LEU A 25 11.44 2.44 11.03
N GLY A 26 12.34 3.20 10.41
CA GLY A 26 12.00 4.44 9.70
C GLY A 26 11.03 4.19 8.54
N GLY A 27 11.26 3.16 7.74
CA GLY A 27 10.35 2.75 6.66
C GLY A 27 8.98 2.32 7.19
N GLY A 28 8.94 1.56 8.30
CA GLY A 28 7.70 1.15 8.94
C GLY A 28 6.88 2.33 9.49
N VAL A 29 7.54 3.27 10.15
CA VAL A 29 6.89 4.51 10.64
C VAL A 29 6.34 5.33 9.48
N PHE A 30 7.14 5.53 8.42
CA PHE A 30 6.72 6.26 7.23
C PHE A 30 5.52 5.60 6.54
N ALA A 31 5.56 4.28 6.35
CA ALA A 31 4.43 3.52 5.80
C ALA A 31 3.17 3.64 6.65
N SER A 32 3.30 3.62 7.98
CA SER A 32 2.17 3.78 8.91
C SER A 32 1.53 5.17 8.81
N ILE A 33 2.35 6.22 8.67
CA ILE A 33 1.87 7.58 8.47
C ILE A 33 1.12 7.68 7.13
N LEU A 34 1.67 7.13 6.05
CA LEU A 34 1.02 7.12 4.74
C LEU A 34 -0.31 6.37 4.78
N ALA A 35 -0.34 5.19 5.40
CA ALA A 35 -1.58 4.42 5.56
C ALA A 35 -2.63 5.17 6.37
N GLY A 36 -2.24 5.80 7.49
CA GLY A 36 -3.12 6.62 8.31
C GLY A 36 -3.69 7.82 7.54
N THR A 37 -2.85 8.52 6.80
CA THR A 37 -3.26 9.66 5.95
C THR A 37 -4.21 9.22 4.85
N SER A 38 -3.93 8.08 4.20
CA SER A 38 -4.80 7.49 3.18
C SER A 38 -6.18 7.14 3.73
N LEU A 39 -6.25 6.53 4.92
CA LEU A 39 -7.52 6.25 5.60
C LEU A 39 -8.32 7.52 5.90
N LEU A 40 -7.65 8.58 6.37
CA LEU A 40 -8.30 9.86 6.65
C LEU A 40 -8.88 10.49 5.38
N ILE A 41 -8.13 10.49 4.29
CA ILE A 41 -8.57 11.02 2.99
C ILE A 41 -9.80 10.23 2.49
N LEU A 42 -9.73 8.89 2.50
CA LEU A 42 -10.86 8.04 2.12
C LEU A 42 -12.10 8.33 2.96
N MET A 43 -11.93 8.49 4.27
CA MET A 43 -13.02 8.81 5.19
C MET A 43 -13.70 10.15 4.87
N VAL A 44 -12.89 11.17 4.54
CA VAL A 44 -13.40 12.50 4.15
C VAL A 44 -14.14 12.43 2.82
N ILE A 45 -13.57 11.78 1.81
CA ILE A 45 -14.18 11.64 0.47
C ILE A 45 -15.52 10.91 0.57
N ILE A 46 -15.57 9.78 1.27
CA ILE A 46 -16.80 9.00 1.43
C ILE A 46 -17.85 9.81 2.19
N SER A 47 -17.46 10.52 3.26
CA SER A 47 -18.38 11.36 4.03
C SER A 47 -18.95 12.50 3.18
N LEU A 48 -18.12 13.14 2.36
CA LEU A 48 -18.56 14.20 1.45
C LEU A 48 -19.54 13.67 0.41
N ARG A 49 -19.26 12.53 -0.20
CA ARG A 49 -20.14 11.90 -1.18
C ARG A 49 -21.50 11.52 -0.60
N MET A 50 -21.52 10.97 0.62
CA MET A 50 -22.78 10.67 1.32
C MET A 50 -23.58 11.93 1.61
N THR A 51 -22.92 13.05 1.86
CA THR A 51 -23.60 14.34 2.09
C THR A 51 -24.17 14.91 0.80
N LEU A 52 -23.44 14.82 -0.32
CA LEU A 52 -23.89 15.32 -1.63
C LEU A 52 -25.05 14.51 -2.21
N ARG A 53 -25.15 13.23 -1.87
CA ARG A 53 -26.24 12.33 -2.36
C ARG A 53 -27.33 12.11 -1.31
N ARG A 54 -27.49 13.03 -0.38
CA ARG A 54 -28.40 12.87 0.75
C ARG A 54 -29.85 12.73 0.31
N ASP A 55 -30.28 13.51 -0.67
CA ASP A 55 -31.66 13.51 -1.19
C ASP A 55 -31.99 12.20 -1.92
N GLU A 56 -31.02 11.67 -2.72
CA GLU A 56 -31.17 10.36 -3.37
C GLU A 56 -31.28 9.22 -2.33
N ILE A 57 -30.49 9.29 -1.29
CA ILE A 57 -30.49 8.30 -0.18
C ILE A 57 -31.81 8.36 0.59
N GLU A 58 -32.37 9.56 0.80
CA GLU A 58 -33.64 9.74 1.49
C GLU A 58 -34.81 9.17 0.70
N ILE A 59 -34.87 9.42 -0.61
CA ILE A 59 -35.87 8.83 -1.51
C ILE A 59 -35.76 7.29 -1.50
N LEU A 60 -34.55 6.73 -1.64
CA LEU A 60 -34.32 5.29 -1.59
C LEU A 60 -34.76 4.67 -0.27
N SER A 61 -34.56 5.37 0.85
CA SER A 61 -35.00 4.90 2.16
C SER A 61 -36.53 4.92 2.33
N LEU A 62 -37.22 5.88 1.71
CA LEU A 62 -38.67 5.97 1.73
C LEU A 62 -39.36 4.85 0.94
N ILE A 63 -38.76 4.37 -0.16
CA ILE A 63 -39.27 3.23 -0.92
C ILE A 63 -38.82 1.86 -0.36
N GLY A 64 -38.18 1.83 0.83
CA GLY A 64 -37.85 0.62 1.55
C GLY A 64 -36.53 -0.05 1.14
N ALA A 65 -35.62 0.66 0.46
CA ALA A 65 -34.31 0.12 0.11
C ALA A 65 -33.48 -0.25 1.35
N THR A 66 -32.86 -1.43 1.32
CA THR A 66 -32.03 -1.89 2.43
C THR A 66 -30.77 -1.01 2.58
N PRO A 67 -30.27 -0.78 3.81
CA PRO A 67 -29.05 0.01 4.03
C PRO A 67 -27.83 -0.53 3.27
N SER A 68 -27.76 -1.82 3.01
CA SER A 68 -26.70 -2.46 2.23
C SER A 68 -26.77 -2.07 0.75
N PHE A 69 -27.96 -1.98 0.19
CA PHE A 69 -28.17 -1.56 -1.20
C PHE A 69 -27.68 -0.11 -1.44
N ILE A 70 -27.98 0.78 -0.48
CA ILE A 70 -27.58 2.19 -0.54
C ILE A 70 -26.04 2.35 -0.45
N ARG A 71 -25.36 1.45 0.29
CA ARG A 71 -23.91 1.54 0.55
C ARG A 71 -23.05 0.83 -0.48
N SER A 72 -23.59 -0.20 -1.13
CA SER A 72 -22.87 -1.04 -2.10
C SER A 72 -22.14 -0.23 -3.19
N PRO A 73 -22.76 0.73 -3.89
CA PRO A 73 -22.09 1.49 -4.94
C PRO A 73 -20.89 2.30 -4.41
N ILE A 74 -20.99 2.84 -3.20
CA ILE A 74 -19.92 3.64 -2.59
C ILE A 74 -18.72 2.75 -2.26
N ILE A 75 -18.96 1.54 -1.77
CA ILE A 75 -17.90 0.58 -1.45
C ILE A 75 -17.20 0.09 -2.72
N ILE A 76 -17.99 -0.23 -3.77
CA ILE A 76 -17.44 -0.66 -5.06
C ILE A 76 -16.57 0.44 -5.67
N GLU A 77 -17.02 1.68 -5.62
CA GLU A 77 -16.24 2.81 -6.12
C GLU A 77 -14.92 2.99 -5.35
N ALA A 78 -14.95 2.89 -4.02
CA ALA A 78 -13.75 2.95 -3.19
C ALA A 78 -12.76 1.82 -3.53
N LEU A 79 -13.27 0.61 -3.79
CA LEU A 79 -12.44 -0.53 -4.21
C LEU A 79 -11.82 -0.31 -5.59
N LEU A 80 -12.55 0.26 -6.54
CA LEU A 80 -12.02 0.58 -7.87
C LEU A 80 -10.89 1.62 -7.79
N TYR A 81 -11.05 2.66 -6.98
CA TYR A 81 -9.98 3.63 -6.76
C TYR A 81 -8.76 3.02 -6.07
N ALA A 82 -8.96 2.16 -5.07
CA ALA A 82 -7.87 1.45 -4.40
C ALA A 82 -7.12 0.56 -5.40
N PHE A 83 -7.82 -0.21 -6.22
CA PHE A 83 -7.23 -1.05 -7.25
C PHE A 83 -6.41 -0.23 -8.27
N ALA A 84 -7.01 0.84 -8.81
CA ALA A 84 -6.33 1.72 -9.77
C ALA A 84 -5.10 2.38 -9.15
N GLY A 85 -5.18 2.87 -7.90
CA GLY A 85 -4.07 3.49 -7.20
C GLY A 85 -2.93 2.52 -6.94
N VAL A 86 -3.21 1.32 -6.45
CA VAL A 86 -2.21 0.27 -6.23
C VAL A 86 -1.53 -0.12 -7.54
N PHE A 87 -2.31 -0.37 -8.58
CA PHE A 87 -1.76 -0.78 -9.88
C PHE A 87 -0.87 0.30 -10.49
N LEU A 88 -1.29 1.57 -10.48
CA LEU A 88 -0.48 2.68 -10.98
C LEU A 88 0.79 2.88 -10.15
N GLY A 89 0.69 2.84 -8.83
CA GLY A 89 1.84 2.94 -7.92
C GLY A 89 2.86 1.83 -8.16
N TRP A 90 2.39 0.60 -8.24
CA TRP A 90 3.21 -0.56 -8.56
C TRP A 90 3.89 -0.44 -9.93
N LEU A 91 3.14 -0.01 -10.96
CA LEU A 91 3.67 0.15 -12.31
C LEU A 91 4.80 1.17 -12.35
N VAL A 92 4.62 2.33 -11.70
CA VAL A 92 5.66 3.36 -11.62
C VAL A 92 6.88 2.84 -10.87
N ALA A 93 6.69 2.17 -9.73
CA ALA A 93 7.78 1.58 -8.95
C ALA A 93 8.55 0.51 -9.77
N PHE A 94 7.84 -0.35 -10.48
CA PHE A 94 8.42 -1.38 -11.33
C PHE A 94 9.29 -0.77 -12.45
N ILE A 95 8.76 0.24 -13.15
CA ILE A 95 9.49 0.96 -14.20
C ILE A 95 10.74 1.64 -13.63
N LEU A 96 10.62 2.34 -12.49
CA LEU A 96 11.75 2.99 -11.85
C LEU A 96 12.86 2.00 -11.49
N VAL A 97 12.51 0.87 -10.88
CA VAL A 97 13.51 -0.16 -10.52
C VAL A 97 14.12 -0.77 -11.76
N LEU A 98 13.33 -1.06 -12.80
CA LEU A 98 13.83 -1.62 -14.05
C LEU A 98 14.90 -0.71 -14.69
N TYR A 99 14.65 0.60 -14.74
CA TYR A 99 15.60 1.57 -15.31
C TYR A 99 16.78 1.86 -14.38
N SER A 100 16.58 1.81 -13.06
CA SER A 100 17.64 2.07 -12.09
C SER A 100 18.58 0.89 -11.89
N THR A 101 18.13 -0.35 -12.14
CA THR A 101 18.91 -1.57 -11.91
C THR A 101 20.28 -1.56 -12.63
N PRO A 102 20.40 -1.26 -13.94
CA PRO A 102 21.71 -1.24 -14.61
C PRO A 102 22.65 -0.17 -14.07
N LEU A 103 22.11 0.99 -13.69
CA LEU A 103 22.87 2.07 -13.07
C LEU A 103 23.41 1.66 -11.68
N LEU A 104 22.57 1.09 -10.84
CA LEU A 104 22.94 0.64 -9.51
C LEU A 104 24.00 -0.46 -9.55
N ILE A 105 23.87 -1.42 -10.45
CA ILE A 105 24.86 -2.50 -10.62
C ILE A 105 26.22 -1.95 -11.10
N SER A 106 26.22 -0.93 -11.96
CA SER A 106 27.48 -0.33 -12.47
C SER A 106 28.24 0.44 -11.39
N TYR A 107 27.54 1.05 -10.42
CA TYR A 107 28.15 1.85 -9.35
C TYR A 107 28.48 1.06 -8.07
N PHE A 108 27.63 0.11 -7.71
CA PHE A 108 27.72 -0.61 -6.41
C PHE A 108 28.09 -2.08 -6.54
N GLY A 109 28.27 -2.60 -7.77
CA GLY A 109 28.52 -4.02 -8.00
C GLY A 109 27.28 -4.89 -7.81
N GLU A 110 27.47 -6.18 -7.53
CA GLU A 110 26.36 -7.10 -7.35
C GLU A 110 25.59 -6.85 -6.03
N ILE A 111 24.37 -6.37 -6.15
CA ILE A 111 23.47 -6.20 -4.99
C ILE A 111 22.62 -7.48 -4.89
N PRO A 112 22.71 -8.24 -3.77
CA PRO A 112 22.02 -9.55 -3.64
C PRO A 112 20.51 -9.47 -3.77
N VAL A 113 19.91 -8.30 -3.54
CA VAL A 113 18.45 -8.07 -3.55
C VAL A 113 17.95 -7.68 -4.96
N LEU A 114 18.83 -7.22 -5.85
CA LEU A 114 18.47 -6.85 -7.23
C LEU A 114 18.96 -7.93 -8.20
N PRO A 115 18.11 -8.87 -8.61
CA PRO A 115 18.50 -9.87 -9.60
C PRO A 115 18.70 -9.21 -10.97
N ARG A 116 19.78 -9.57 -11.66
CA ARG A 116 20.03 -9.16 -13.06
C ARG A 116 18.98 -9.70 -14.02
N ASP A 117 18.33 -10.79 -13.65
CA ASP A 117 17.32 -11.43 -14.49
C ASP A 117 15.98 -10.71 -14.36
N ILE A 118 15.51 -10.14 -15.47
CA ILE A 118 14.20 -9.48 -15.57
C ILE A 118 13.07 -10.41 -15.09
N PHE A 119 13.20 -11.72 -15.34
CA PHE A 119 12.20 -12.71 -14.94
C PHE A 119 12.12 -12.85 -13.42
N LYS A 120 13.24 -12.89 -12.70
CA LYS A 120 13.27 -12.92 -11.25
C LYS A 120 12.78 -11.62 -10.64
N LEU A 121 13.14 -10.48 -11.24
CA LEU A 121 12.67 -9.17 -10.81
C LEU A 121 11.15 -9.07 -10.96
N SER A 122 10.58 -9.47 -12.11
CA SER A 122 9.13 -9.44 -12.33
C SER A 122 8.37 -10.39 -11.40
N ALA A 123 8.95 -11.56 -11.06
CA ALA A 123 8.35 -12.47 -10.08
C ALA A 123 8.28 -11.85 -8.68
N ILE A 124 9.35 -11.19 -8.23
CA ILE A 124 9.36 -10.48 -6.94
C ILE A 124 8.32 -9.35 -6.94
N PHE A 125 8.27 -8.55 -7.99
CA PHE A 125 7.30 -7.48 -8.14
C PHE A 125 5.87 -8.00 -8.26
N GLY A 126 5.67 -9.18 -8.84
CA GLY A 126 4.37 -9.86 -8.85
C GLY A 126 3.88 -10.22 -7.45
N VAL A 127 4.75 -10.73 -6.58
CA VAL A 127 4.42 -11.01 -5.18
C VAL A 127 4.12 -9.71 -4.43
N VAL A 128 4.91 -8.65 -4.65
CA VAL A 128 4.67 -7.33 -4.06
C VAL A 128 3.29 -6.80 -4.47
N LEU A 129 2.92 -6.90 -5.76
CA LEU A 129 1.61 -6.49 -6.26
C LEU A 129 0.47 -7.22 -5.52
N LEU A 130 0.59 -8.52 -5.32
CA LEU A 130 -0.43 -9.28 -4.58
C LEU A 130 -0.59 -8.80 -3.13
N ILE A 131 0.52 -8.52 -2.46
CA ILE A 131 0.51 -7.98 -1.09
C ILE A 131 -0.11 -6.58 -1.06
N GLU A 132 0.26 -5.73 -2.02
CA GLU A 132 -0.29 -4.37 -2.15
C GLU A 132 -1.79 -4.39 -2.46
N LEU A 133 -2.26 -5.25 -3.35
CA LEU A 133 -3.68 -5.43 -3.63
C LEU A 133 -4.45 -5.90 -2.39
N ALA A 134 -3.91 -6.87 -1.65
CA ALA A 134 -4.54 -7.36 -0.42
C ALA A 134 -4.62 -6.25 0.63
N SER A 135 -3.54 -5.50 0.85
CA SER A 135 -3.51 -4.38 1.80
C SER A 135 -4.43 -3.23 1.37
N GLY A 136 -4.47 -2.89 0.09
CA GLY A 136 -5.37 -1.87 -0.48
C GLY A 136 -6.84 -2.26 -0.32
N PHE A 137 -7.17 -3.54 -0.52
CA PHE A 137 -8.52 -4.07 -0.30
C PHE A 137 -8.93 -3.95 1.18
N ILE A 138 -8.05 -4.33 2.10
CA ILE A 138 -8.29 -4.20 3.54
C ILE A 138 -8.50 -2.73 3.94
N LEU A 139 -7.63 -1.83 3.48
CA LEU A 139 -7.72 -0.41 3.78
C LEU A 139 -9.01 0.21 3.21
N ALA A 140 -9.40 -0.13 1.98
CA ALA A 140 -10.62 0.36 1.35
C ALA A 140 -11.88 -0.11 2.08
N THR A 141 -11.93 -1.39 2.48
CA THR A 141 -13.06 -1.95 3.23
C THR A 141 -13.18 -1.36 4.63
N LEU A 142 -12.05 -1.24 5.36
CA LEU A 142 -12.02 -0.61 6.67
C LEU A 142 -12.40 0.87 6.60
N GLY A 143 -11.85 1.62 5.65
CA GLY A 143 -12.17 3.03 5.43
C GLY A 143 -13.66 3.25 5.13
N SER A 144 -14.23 2.44 4.25
CA SER A 144 -15.66 2.48 3.93
C SER A 144 -16.54 2.15 5.14
N PHE A 145 -16.18 1.14 5.91
CA PHE A 145 -16.92 0.76 7.11
C PHE A 145 -16.88 1.84 8.19
N LEU A 146 -15.71 2.41 8.46
CA LEU A 146 -15.53 3.48 9.43
C LEU A 146 -16.28 4.77 9.03
N ALA A 147 -16.26 5.13 7.76
CA ALA A 147 -16.98 6.31 7.25
C ALA A 147 -18.49 6.17 7.44
N VAL A 148 -19.04 5.00 7.13
CA VAL A 148 -20.47 4.71 7.26
C VAL A 148 -20.93 4.72 8.73
N THR A 149 -20.15 4.18 9.64
CA THR A 149 -20.50 4.12 11.07
C THR A 149 -20.51 5.49 11.73
N ARG A 150 -19.59 6.38 11.33
CA ARG A 150 -19.53 7.76 11.86
C ARG A 150 -20.74 8.61 11.52
N VAL A 151 -21.29 8.48 10.31
CA VAL A 151 -22.46 9.23 9.87
C VAL A 151 -23.70 8.83 10.70
N ARG A 152 -23.80 7.57 11.10
CA ARG A 152 -24.92 7.05 11.91
C ARG A 152 -24.93 7.58 13.35
N ARG A 153 -23.77 7.89 13.93
CA ARG A 153 -23.65 8.35 15.32
C ARG A 153 -24.00 9.83 15.54
N LYS A 154 -24.19 10.59 14.45
CA LYS A 154 -24.58 12.02 14.51
C LYS A 154 -26.09 12.26 14.30
N ARG A 155 -26.88 11.19 14.24
CA ARG A 155 -28.35 11.19 14.32
C ARG A 155 -28.75 10.65 15.68
#